data_731e6b25cc0e41ab7fa9e3da648e358e
#
_entry.id   731e6b25cc0e41ab7fa9e3da648e358e
#
_cell.length_a   1.000
_cell.length_b   1.000
_cell.length_c   1.000
_cell.angle_alpha   90.00
_cell.angle_beta   90.00
_cell.angle_gamma   90.00
#
_symmetry.space_group_name_H-M   'P 1'
#
loop_
_entity.id
_entity.type
_entity.pdbx_description
1 polymer ?
#
loop_
_entity_poly.entity_id
_entity_poly.type
_entity_poly.pdbx_seq_one_letter_code
_entity_poly.pdbx_strand_id
1 'polypeptide(L)'
;PFLFVGSGFSRRYIGLPDWAALLSVFCTVKKPFEYYLSSGDGTYPTAARLIAEDFNNEWWTDDLYSSSRDKFSKKVTDKTSAMRFEICDILTKAIQKPFNESQYLQEINLLSNLNVDGLITTNWDCFLEQLFPDYKVYTGQNELLFSNPQSIAEIYKIHGSAHKPKSLVLTDYDYADFNLKNPYLAAKLITIFVEHPVVFLGYSLSDKNISDLLSAISVCIGSENLHQLRNNLIFVQREEGIDEPTVSDTYTAIDGVQIPITLIRTDDFLPIYEAIDENKRKIPARILRYCKEELYNLVQSNEPEKKIYVVDIDEVEKHEDVEFVVGVGVAAAKKKEDEVGMIGYTQIKNLDLFEDLLRDNKHYNASSIIENVIPNAGKHSPNIPIFKYLKEVGITNLDEYKRSSLKLDKWVIRFDKNYQCSNYFRSYVRKFKGKDAKYIIEHCTPESAAIYLPFLWDKIDHDVTYEFLLGNIEKINPDNSSYATYFKKLACLYDRLKYGWL
;
A
#
# COMPACT_ATOMS: atom_id res chain seq x y z
N PRO A 1 11.40 -2.08 -15.62
CA PRO A 1 11.05 -3.32 -16.34
C PRO A 1 10.13 -4.20 -15.51
N PHE A 2 9.49 -5.17 -16.16
CA PHE A 2 8.84 -6.31 -15.51
C PHE A 2 9.77 -7.52 -15.46
N LEU A 3 9.63 -8.36 -14.43
CA LEU A 3 10.25 -9.69 -14.42
C LEU A 3 9.17 -10.74 -14.74
N PHE A 4 9.44 -11.62 -15.69
CA PHE A 4 8.60 -12.77 -15.99
C PHE A 4 9.29 -14.03 -15.48
N VAL A 5 8.75 -14.62 -14.41
CA VAL A 5 9.45 -15.62 -13.59
C VAL A 5 8.85 -17.01 -13.77
N GLY A 6 9.67 -17.97 -14.19
CA GLY A 6 9.29 -19.37 -14.39
C GLY A 6 9.84 -20.32 -13.34
N SER A 7 9.56 -21.62 -13.50
CA SER A 7 9.89 -22.68 -12.55
C SER A 7 11.41 -22.83 -12.30
N GLY A 8 12.25 -22.55 -13.30
CA GLY A 8 13.70 -22.56 -13.15
C GLY A 8 14.22 -21.58 -12.10
N PHE A 9 13.53 -20.48 -11.88
CA PHE A 9 13.83 -19.52 -10.83
C PHE A 9 13.61 -20.11 -9.43
N SER A 10 12.47 -20.71 -9.17
CA SER A 10 12.18 -21.36 -7.88
C SER A 10 13.07 -22.58 -7.64
N ARG A 11 13.46 -23.31 -8.71
CA ARG A 11 14.47 -24.36 -8.60
C ARG A 11 15.82 -23.84 -8.16
N ARG A 12 16.30 -22.71 -8.70
CA ARG A 12 17.58 -22.09 -8.36
C ARG A 12 17.64 -21.69 -6.89
N TYR A 13 16.64 -20.96 -6.41
CA TYR A 13 16.70 -20.28 -5.11
C TYR A 13 16.15 -21.08 -3.95
N ILE A 14 15.10 -21.86 -4.15
CA ILE A 14 14.42 -22.61 -3.08
C ILE A 14 14.41 -24.13 -3.30
N GLY A 15 15.10 -24.61 -4.34
CA GLY A 15 15.28 -26.03 -4.58
C GLY A 15 14.00 -26.80 -4.91
N LEU A 16 12.99 -26.14 -5.48
CA LEU A 16 11.77 -26.83 -5.91
C LEU A 16 12.05 -27.82 -7.03
N PRO A 17 11.33 -28.96 -7.06
CA PRO A 17 11.43 -29.92 -8.16
C PRO A 17 10.91 -29.31 -9.47
N ASP A 18 11.33 -29.88 -10.60
CA ASP A 18 10.65 -29.63 -11.87
C ASP A 18 9.29 -30.33 -11.91
N TRP A 19 8.54 -30.11 -12.99
CA TRP A 19 7.17 -30.63 -13.10
C TRP A 19 7.13 -32.15 -13.10
N ALA A 20 8.06 -32.82 -13.78
CA ALA A 20 8.13 -34.28 -13.81
C ALA A 20 8.39 -34.84 -12.40
N ALA A 21 9.36 -34.28 -11.70
CA ALA A 21 9.70 -34.69 -10.34
C ALA A 21 8.58 -34.41 -9.34
N LEU A 22 7.91 -33.27 -9.45
CA LEU A 22 6.75 -32.93 -8.62
C LEU A 22 5.58 -33.90 -8.84
N LEU A 23 5.24 -34.19 -10.08
CA LEU A 23 4.17 -35.13 -10.41
C LEU A 23 4.51 -36.56 -9.99
N SER A 24 5.77 -36.95 -10.10
CA SER A 24 6.22 -38.27 -9.70
C SER A 24 6.00 -38.62 -8.22
N VAL A 25 5.92 -37.57 -7.35
CA VAL A 25 5.60 -37.75 -5.91
C VAL A 25 4.21 -38.36 -5.71
N PHE A 26 3.31 -38.14 -6.64
CA PHE A 26 1.89 -38.55 -6.56
C PHE A 26 1.61 -39.83 -7.38
N CYS A 27 2.63 -40.39 -8.03
CA CYS A 27 2.46 -41.62 -8.77
C CYS A 27 2.29 -42.80 -7.82
N THR A 28 1.40 -43.72 -8.15
CA THR A 28 1.19 -44.94 -7.36
C THR A 28 2.41 -45.89 -7.52
N VAL A 29 2.61 -46.77 -6.55
CA VAL A 29 3.71 -47.76 -6.58
C VAL A 29 3.68 -48.68 -7.83
N LYS A 30 2.48 -48.86 -8.40
CA LYS A 30 2.26 -49.75 -9.55
C LYS A 30 2.38 -49.07 -10.91
N LYS A 31 2.32 -47.72 -10.95
CA LYS A 31 2.28 -46.95 -12.18
C LYS A 31 3.28 -45.80 -12.08
N PRO A 32 4.52 -45.97 -12.63
CA PRO A 32 5.53 -44.91 -12.62
C PRO A 32 5.10 -43.72 -13.52
N PHE A 33 5.80 -42.60 -13.39
CA PHE A 33 5.49 -41.35 -14.11
C PHE A 33 5.44 -41.57 -15.63
N GLU A 34 6.32 -42.37 -16.20
CA GLU A 34 6.38 -42.69 -17.62
C GLU A 34 5.12 -43.36 -18.13
N TYR A 35 4.45 -44.16 -17.28
CA TYR A 35 3.14 -44.75 -17.61
C TYR A 35 2.10 -43.66 -17.83
N TYR A 36 2.01 -42.66 -16.92
CA TYR A 36 1.03 -41.58 -17.03
C TYR A 36 1.38 -40.66 -18.17
N LEU A 37 2.64 -40.33 -18.40
CA LEU A 37 3.08 -39.49 -19.49
C LEU A 37 2.76 -40.14 -20.87
N SER A 38 3.02 -41.44 -21.04
CA SER A 38 2.68 -42.14 -22.27
C SER A 38 1.15 -42.28 -22.48
N SER A 39 0.40 -42.47 -21.39
CA SER A 39 -1.06 -42.51 -21.42
C SER A 39 -1.72 -41.12 -21.67
N GLY A 40 -0.95 -40.05 -21.45
CA GLY A 40 -1.35 -38.68 -21.66
C GLY A 40 -0.78 -38.05 -22.93
N ASP A 41 -0.47 -38.88 -23.95
CA ASP A 41 0.07 -38.42 -25.22
C ASP A 41 1.33 -37.55 -25.10
N GLY A 42 2.17 -37.83 -24.10
CA GLY A 42 3.41 -37.09 -23.81
C GLY A 42 3.21 -35.69 -23.20
N THR A 43 1.99 -35.34 -22.78
CA THR A 43 1.71 -34.02 -22.20
C THR A 43 1.61 -34.07 -20.68
N TYR A 44 2.32 -33.18 -19.98
CA TYR A 44 2.28 -33.08 -18.51
C TYR A 44 0.88 -32.78 -17.95
N PRO A 45 0.08 -31.87 -18.55
CA PRO A 45 -1.27 -31.59 -18.01
C PRO A 45 -2.21 -32.80 -18.03
N THR A 46 -2.16 -33.62 -19.10
CA THR A 46 -2.97 -34.84 -19.17
C THR A 46 -2.44 -35.90 -18.21
N ALA A 47 -1.11 -36.06 -18.11
CA ALA A 47 -0.50 -36.93 -17.12
C ALA A 47 -0.89 -36.54 -15.69
N ALA A 48 -0.87 -35.24 -15.36
CA ALA A 48 -1.30 -34.72 -14.06
C ALA A 48 -2.75 -35.06 -13.73
N ARG A 49 -3.67 -34.97 -14.70
CA ARG A 49 -5.06 -35.42 -14.51
C ARG A 49 -5.15 -36.90 -14.18
N LEU A 50 -4.49 -37.75 -14.96
CA LEU A 50 -4.50 -39.20 -14.75
C LEU A 50 -3.90 -39.59 -13.40
N ILE A 51 -2.81 -38.96 -13.01
CA ILE A 51 -2.19 -39.15 -11.69
C ILE A 51 -3.15 -38.73 -10.60
N ALA A 52 -3.79 -37.54 -10.71
CA ALA A 52 -4.71 -37.03 -9.71
C ALA A 52 -5.93 -37.94 -9.51
N GLU A 53 -6.44 -38.57 -10.58
CA GLU A 53 -7.55 -39.52 -10.51
C GLU A 53 -7.19 -40.79 -9.74
N ASP A 54 -5.99 -41.35 -9.96
CA ASP A 54 -5.49 -42.50 -9.21
C ASP A 54 -5.12 -42.13 -7.77
N PHE A 55 -4.42 -41.02 -7.58
CA PHE A 55 -4.00 -40.50 -6.28
C PHE A 55 -5.19 -40.17 -5.36
N ASN A 56 -6.30 -39.72 -5.91
CA ASN A 56 -7.51 -39.46 -5.13
C ASN A 56 -7.97 -40.67 -4.32
N ASN A 57 -7.87 -41.88 -4.88
CA ASN A 57 -8.24 -43.10 -4.16
C ASN A 57 -7.26 -43.39 -3.00
N GLU A 58 -5.97 -43.22 -3.21
CA GLU A 58 -4.94 -43.39 -2.16
C GLU A 58 -5.13 -42.35 -1.05
N TRP A 59 -5.34 -41.09 -1.40
CA TRP A 59 -5.52 -40.02 -0.42
C TRP A 59 -6.69 -40.28 0.53
N TRP A 60 -7.79 -40.90 0.04
CA TRP A 60 -8.94 -41.24 0.89
C TRP A 60 -8.72 -42.45 1.78
N THR A 61 -7.83 -43.36 1.45
CA THR A 61 -7.69 -44.67 2.10
C THR A 61 -6.39 -44.83 2.89
N ASP A 62 -5.30 -44.17 2.51
CA ASP A 62 -4.01 -44.31 3.16
C ASP A 62 -3.91 -43.41 4.40
N ASP A 63 -3.41 -43.98 5.51
CA ASP A 63 -3.25 -43.28 6.80
C ASP A 63 -2.21 -42.15 6.74
N LEU A 64 -1.30 -42.17 5.77
CA LEU A 64 -0.33 -41.10 5.51
C LEU A 64 -1.02 -39.75 5.32
N TYR A 65 -2.21 -39.73 4.72
CA TYR A 65 -2.96 -38.51 4.43
C TYR A 65 -4.06 -38.18 5.47
N SER A 66 -4.09 -38.88 6.61
CA SER A 66 -5.12 -38.68 7.65
C SER A 66 -5.19 -37.22 8.11
N SER A 67 -4.06 -36.61 8.43
CA SER A 67 -3.96 -35.19 8.85
C SER A 67 -4.43 -34.22 7.76
N SER A 68 -4.15 -34.50 6.49
CA SER A 68 -4.60 -33.71 5.35
C SER A 68 -6.12 -33.87 5.16
N ARG A 69 -6.64 -35.08 5.28
CA ARG A 69 -8.10 -35.33 5.23
C ARG A 69 -8.86 -34.59 6.32
N ASP A 70 -8.36 -34.59 7.56
CA ASP A 70 -8.99 -33.85 8.67
C ASP A 70 -9.12 -32.35 8.34
N LYS A 71 -8.11 -31.80 7.67
CA LYS A 71 -8.06 -30.38 7.31
C LYS A 71 -8.88 -30.03 6.07
N PHE A 72 -8.91 -30.89 5.08
CA PHE A 72 -9.37 -30.56 3.73
C PHE A 72 -10.54 -31.39 3.20
N SER A 73 -10.96 -32.49 3.85
CA SER A 73 -12.04 -33.36 3.33
C SER A 73 -13.32 -32.64 2.95
N LYS A 74 -13.73 -31.64 3.75
CA LYS A 74 -14.91 -30.80 3.47
C LYS A 74 -14.74 -29.82 2.30
N LYS A 75 -13.50 -29.63 1.80
CA LYS A 75 -13.17 -28.71 0.72
C LYS A 75 -12.94 -29.41 -0.62
N VAL A 76 -12.96 -30.76 -0.63
CA VAL A 76 -12.87 -31.57 -1.85
C VAL A 76 -14.10 -31.34 -2.72
N THR A 77 -13.87 -30.99 -3.99
CA THR A 77 -14.94 -30.74 -4.97
C THR A 77 -14.89 -31.67 -6.17
N ASP A 78 -13.73 -32.24 -6.45
CA ASP A 78 -13.48 -33.13 -7.59
C ASP A 78 -12.27 -34.05 -7.29
N LYS A 79 -11.99 -34.96 -8.23
CA LYS A 79 -10.90 -35.96 -8.09
C LYS A 79 -9.49 -35.34 -8.06
N THR A 80 -9.31 -34.08 -8.51
CA THR A 80 -8.01 -33.42 -8.53
C THR A 80 -7.72 -32.65 -7.24
N SER A 81 -8.76 -32.42 -6.41
CA SER A 81 -8.69 -31.60 -5.21
C SER A 81 -7.65 -32.10 -4.21
N ALA A 82 -7.58 -33.41 -3.97
CA ALA A 82 -6.60 -34.01 -3.05
C ALA A 82 -5.16 -33.69 -3.45
N MET A 83 -4.82 -33.94 -4.72
CA MET A 83 -3.49 -33.65 -5.24
C MET A 83 -3.12 -32.17 -5.18
N ARG A 84 -4.10 -31.27 -5.44
CA ARG A 84 -3.90 -29.81 -5.32
C ARG A 84 -3.57 -29.40 -3.88
N PHE A 85 -4.21 -29.99 -2.87
CA PHE A 85 -3.91 -29.72 -1.46
C PHE A 85 -2.48 -30.16 -1.10
N GLU A 86 -2.07 -31.35 -1.52
CA GLU A 86 -0.72 -31.87 -1.25
C GLU A 86 0.36 -31.08 -1.99
N ILE A 87 0.14 -30.69 -3.24
CA ILE A 87 1.05 -29.79 -3.98
C ILE A 87 1.20 -28.47 -3.21
N CYS A 88 0.10 -27.84 -2.76
CA CYS A 88 0.17 -26.60 -2.00
C CYS A 88 0.91 -26.75 -0.68
N ASP A 89 0.77 -27.89 0.00
CA ASP A 89 1.51 -28.19 1.23
C ASP A 89 3.01 -28.34 0.98
N ILE A 90 3.41 -29.08 -0.06
CA ILE A 90 4.81 -29.21 -0.49
C ILE A 90 5.43 -27.85 -0.78
N LEU A 91 4.75 -27.02 -1.59
CA LEU A 91 5.24 -25.70 -1.96
C LEU A 91 5.35 -24.77 -0.76
N THR A 92 4.37 -24.80 0.15
CA THR A 92 4.37 -23.98 1.37
C THR A 92 5.51 -24.37 2.30
N LYS A 93 5.80 -25.67 2.45
CA LYS A 93 6.92 -26.15 3.27
C LYS A 93 8.27 -25.77 2.68
N ALA A 94 8.41 -25.79 1.36
CA ALA A 94 9.66 -25.46 0.69
C ALA A 94 10.12 -24.01 0.96
N ILE A 95 9.19 -23.05 0.98
CA ILE A 95 9.50 -21.63 1.22
C ILE A 95 9.72 -21.27 2.70
N GLN A 96 9.45 -22.20 3.64
CA GLN A 96 9.73 -21.97 5.07
C GLN A 96 11.20 -22.16 5.43
N LYS A 97 12.02 -22.70 4.51
CA LYS A 97 13.46 -22.86 4.74
C LYS A 97 14.15 -21.49 4.77
N PRO A 98 15.03 -21.26 5.75
CA PRO A 98 15.77 -20.00 5.83
C PRO A 98 16.73 -19.85 4.63
N PHE A 99 16.76 -18.66 4.03
CA PHE A 99 17.65 -18.35 2.89
C PHE A 99 19.11 -18.12 3.27
N ASN A 100 19.40 -17.97 4.57
CA ASN A 100 20.74 -17.60 5.08
C ASN A 100 21.85 -18.60 4.73
N GLU A 101 21.50 -19.85 4.40
CA GLU A 101 22.43 -20.90 4.02
C GLU A 101 22.47 -21.11 2.50
N SER A 102 21.79 -20.30 1.71
CA SER A 102 21.78 -20.44 0.26
C SER A 102 23.10 -19.96 -0.35
N GLN A 103 23.63 -20.71 -1.29
CA GLN A 103 24.78 -20.29 -2.12
C GLN A 103 24.43 -19.02 -2.97
N TYR A 104 23.17 -18.73 -3.15
CA TYR A 104 22.66 -17.59 -3.90
C TYR A 104 22.23 -16.43 -3.01
N LEU A 105 22.69 -16.35 -1.77
CA LEU A 105 22.27 -15.33 -0.81
C LEU A 105 22.48 -13.89 -1.33
N GLN A 106 23.56 -13.63 -2.05
CA GLN A 106 23.83 -12.31 -2.63
C GLN A 106 22.81 -11.95 -3.72
N GLU A 107 22.49 -12.89 -4.61
CA GLU A 107 21.46 -12.70 -5.62
C GLU A 107 20.08 -12.45 -4.97
N ILE A 108 19.71 -13.23 -3.94
CA ILE A 108 18.44 -13.09 -3.21
C ILE A 108 18.34 -11.72 -2.54
N ASN A 109 19.41 -11.27 -1.89
CA ASN A 109 19.44 -9.96 -1.20
C ASN A 109 19.30 -8.80 -2.20
N LEU A 110 19.99 -8.87 -3.34
CA LEU A 110 19.85 -7.83 -4.36
C LEU A 110 18.47 -7.87 -5.00
N LEU A 111 17.97 -9.06 -5.34
CA LEU A 111 16.66 -9.28 -5.93
C LEU A 111 15.51 -8.72 -5.06
N SER A 112 15.57 -8.94 -3.73
CA SER A 112 14.56 -8.44 -2.79
C SER A 112 14.51 -6.89 -2.68
N ASN A 113 15.57 -6.23 -3.11
CA ASN A 113 15.68 -4.78 -3.11
C ASN A 113 15.43 -4.14 -4.49
N LEU A 114 15.24 -4.97 -5.54
CA LEU A 114 15.02 -4.45 -6.89
C LEU A 114 13.75 -3.61 -6.98
N ASN A 115 13.86 -2.48 -7.63
CA ASN A 115 12.75 -1.59 -7.91
C ASN A 115 12.20 -1.82 -9.33
N VAL A 116 11.47 -2.92 -9.51
CA VAL A 116 10.85 -3.28 -10.79
C VAL A 116 9.39 -2.81 -10.87
N ASP A 117 8.85 -2.67 -12.08
CA ASP A 117 7.44 -2.25 -12.29
C ASP A 117 6.46 -3.28 -11.76
N GLY A 118 6.76 -4.55 -11.97
CA GLY A 118 5.93 -5.66 -11.52
C GLY A 118 6.55 -7.01 -11.88
N LEU A 119 5.90 -8.05 -11.42
CA LEU A 119 6.29 -9.43 -11.65
C LEU A 119 5.13 -10.22 -12.25
N ILE A 120 5.46 -11.08 -13.19
CA ILE A 120 4.52 -12.01 -13.81
C ILE A 120 5.07 -13.41 -13.58
N THR A 121 4.22 -14.36 -13.21
CA THR A 121 4.69 -15.73 -12.98
C THR A 121 3.63 -16.79 -13.27
N THR A 122 4.06 -17.92 -13.79
CA THR A 122 3.29 -19.16 -13.85
C THR A 122 3.51 -20.02 -12.60
N ASN A 123 4.46 -19.67 -11.72
CA ASN A 123 4.78 -20.46 -10.54
C ASN A 123 3.67 -20.38 -9.49
N TRP A 124 3.36 -21.53 -8.90
CA TRP A 124 2.36 -21.63 -7.85
C TRP A 124 2.88 -21.26 -6.45
N ASP A 125 4.21 -21.43 -6.22
CA ASP A 125 4.84 -21.10 -4.95
C ASP A 125 4.71 -19.60 -4.62
N CYS A 126 4.94 -19.26 -3.35
CA CYS A 126 4.83 -17.89 -2.86
C CYS A 126 6.19 -17.26 -2.57
N PHE A 127 7.23 -17.66 -3.28
CA PHE A 127 8.58 -17.11 -3.10
C PHE A 127 8.68 -15.65 -3.51
N LEU A 128 8.03 -15.25 -4.61
CA LEU A 128 7.99 -13.85 -5.04
C LEU A 128 7.29 -12.94 -4.03
N GLU A 129 6.24 -13.43 -3.38
CA GLU A 129 5.52 -12.70 -2.33
C GLU A 129 6.39 -12.47 -1.08
N GLN A 130 7.34 -13.37 -0.80
CA GLN A 130 8.31 -13.16 0.28
C GLN A 130 9.41 -12.17 -0.10
N LEU A 131 9.85 -12.18 -1.35
CA LEU A 131 10.86 -11.24 -1.85
C LEU A 131 10.31 -9.82 -1.99
N PHE A 132 9.05 -9.69 -2.38
CA PHE A 132 8.38 -8.41 -2.64
C PHE A 132 7.09 -8.26 -1.80
N PRO A 133 7.20 -8.20 -0.46
CA PRO A 133 6.04 -8.22 0.43
C PRO A 133 5.10 -7.01 0.27
N ASP A 134 5.63 -5.90 -0.24
CA ASP A 134 4.86 -4.66 -0.47
C ASP A 134 4.13 -4.65 -1.83
N TYR A 135 4.32 -5.68 -2.67
CA TYR A 135 3.67 -5.76 -3.98
C TYR A 135 2.29 -6.38 -3.86
N LYS A 136 1.33 -5.85 -4.60
CA LYS A 136 -0.03 -6.39 -4.61
C LYS A 136 -0.12 -7.62 -5.50
N VAL A 137 -0.58 -8.72 -4.93
CA VAL A 137 -0.70 -10.01 -5.63
C VAL A 137 -2.07 -10.14 -6.26
N TYR A 138 -2.11 -10.55 -7.52
CA TYR A 138 -3.30 -10.93 -8.24
C TYR A 138 -3.18 -12.38 -8.72
N THR A 139 -4.13 -13.23 -8.33
CA THR A 139 -4.16 -14.64 -8.69
C THR A 139 -5.22 -14.89 -9.75
N GLY A 140 -4.79 -15.13 -11.00
CA GLY A 140 -5.68 -15.34 -12.13
C GLY A 140 -6.48 -14.10 -12.55
N GLN A 141 -7.31 -14.25 -13.59
CA GLN A 141 -8.08 -13.15 -14.16
C GLN A 141 -9.15 -12.59 -13.21
N ASN A 142 -9.79 -13.46 -12.42
CA ASN A 142 -10.93 -13.05 -11.61
C ASN A 142 -10.59 -11.95 -10.59
N GLU A 143 -9.39 -11.95 -10.05
CA GLU A 143 -8.94 -10.90 -9.13
C GLU A 143 -8.58 -9.59 -9.83
N LEU A 144 -8.22 -9.67 -11.12
CA LEU A 144 -7.93 -8.51 -11.94
C LEU A 144 -9.20 -7.79 -12.42
N LEU A 145 -10.23 -8.54 -12.80
CA LEU A 145 -11.45 -7.99 -13.43
C LEU A 145 -12.20 -6.98 -12.56
N PHE A 146 -12.19 -7.18 -11.24
CA PHE A 146 -12.91 -6.33 -10.28
C PHE A 146 -11.97 -5.52 -9.40
N SER A 147 -10.71 -5.43 -9.81
CA SER A 147 -9.69 -4.60 -9.16
C SER A 147 -9.35 -3.39 -10.02
N ASN A 148 -8.53 -2.51 -9.47
CA ASN A 148 -7.94 -1.40 -10.20
C ASN A 148 -6.43 -1.61 -10.33
N PRO A 149 -5.97 -2.49 -11.25
CA PRO A 149 -4.55 -2.76 -11.42
C PRO A 149 -3.85 -1.53 -11.97
N GLN A 150 -2.77 -1.14 -11.29
CA GLN A 150 -2.01 0.06 -11.61
C GLN A 150 -0.83 -0.21 -12.54
N SER A 151 -0.50 -1.47 -12.79
CA SER A 151 0.71 -1.93 -13.51
C SER A 151 2.02 -1.46 -12.87
N ILE A 152 1.99 -1.24 -11.56
CA ILE A 152 3.14 -0.77 -10.78
C ILE A 152 3.12 -1.47 -9.43
N ALA A 153 4.24 -2.10 -9.03
CA ALA A 153 4.39 -2.87 -7.80
C ALA A 153 3.30 -3.93 -7.63
N GLU A 154 3.16 -4.78 -8.64
CA GLU A 154 2.14 -5.83 -8.69
C GLU A 154 2.76 -7.17 -9.09
N ILE A 155 2.22 -8.26 -8.53
CA ILE A 155 2.58 -9.65 -8.87
C ILE A 155 1.37 -10.31 -9.53
N TYR A 156 1.54 -10.74 -10.77
CA TYR A 156 0.52 -11.45 -11.54
C TYR A 156 0.82 -12.95 -11.55
N LYS A 157 0.10 -13.72 -10.73
CA LYS A 157 0.19 -15.19 -10.70
C LYS A 157 -0.82 -15.77 -11.68
N ILE A 158 -0.38 -15.96 -12.91
CA ILE A 158 -1.30 -16.27 -14.02
C ILE A 158 -1.85 -17.71 -13.99
N HIS A 159 -1.09 -18.66 -13.43
CA HIS A 159 -1.51 -20.07 -13.31
C HIS A 159 -1.97 -20.48 -11.91
N GLY A 160 -2.30 -19.51 -11.06
CA GLY A 160 -2.76 -19.78 -9.70
C GLY A 160 -1.71 -19.64 -8.61
N SER A 161 -2.09 -19.94 -7.37
CA SER A 161 -1.24 -19.78 -6.19
C SER A 161 -1.44 -20.91 -5.19
N ALA A 162 -0.37 -21.33 -4.52
CA ALA A 162 -0.42 -22.32 -3.44
C ALA A 162 -1.31 -21.91 -2.27
N HIS A 163 -1.57 -20.61 -2.08
CA HIS A 163 -2.56 -20.13 -1.11
C HIS A 163 -4.00 -20.43 -1.51
N LYS A 164 -4.26 -20.73 -2.77
CA LYS A 164 -5.60 -20.98 -3.35
C LYS A 164 -5.60 -22.25 -4.17
N PRO A 165 -5.66 -23.46 -3.57
CA PRO A 165 -5.51 -24.74 -4.27
C PRO A 165 -6.41 -24.91 -5.51
N LYS A 166 -7.61 -24.33 -5.49
CA LYS A 166 -8.53 -24.37 -6.64
C LYS A 166 -8.11 -23.50 -7.82
N SER A 167 -7.19 -22.58 -7.62
CA SER A 167 -6.71 -21.67 -8.67
C SER A 167 -5.60 -22.28 -9.54
N LEU A 168 -5.03 -23.41 -9.14
CA LEU A 168 -3.90 -24.02 -9.85
C LEU A 168 -4.31 -24.49 -11.25
N VAL A 169 -3.64 -24.01 -12.28
CA VAL A 169 -3.74 -24.51 -13.65
C VAL A 169 -2.82 -25.73 -13.76
N LEU A 170 -3.37 -26.92 -13.54
CA LEU A 170 -2.62 -28.17 -13.35
C LEU A 170 -2.90 -29.20 -14.43
N THR A 171 -4.18 -29.43 -14.74
CA THR A 171 -4.65 -30.47 -15.67
C THR A 171 -4.94 -29.92 -17.06
N ASP A 172 -5.07 -30.81 -18.05
CA ASP A 172 -5.48 -30.45 -19.40
C ASP A 172 -6.83 -29.70 -19.44
N TYR A 173 -7.76 -30.05 -18.55
CA TYR A 173 -9.02 -29.31 -18.40
C TYR A 173 -8.79 -27.89 -17.88
N ASP A 174 -7.87 -27.70 -16.90
CA ASP A 174 -7.54 -26.38 -16.40
C ASP A 174 -6.89 -25.51 -17.48
N TYR A 175 -6.00 -26.07 -18.30
CA TYR A 175 -5.38 -25.36 -19.42
C TYR A 175 -6.40 -24.98 -20.50
N ALA A 176 -7.33 -25.92 -20.84
CA ALA A 176 -8.40 -25.61 -21.78
C ALA A 176 -9.30 -24.47 -21.27
N ASP A 177 -9.66 -24.52 -19.99
CA ASP A 177 -10.48 -23.50 -19.33
C ASP A 177 -9.72 -22.16 -19.23
N PHE A 178 -8.44 -22.19 -18.91
CA PHE A 178 -7.56 -21.03 -18.86
C PHE A 178 -7.49 -20.32 -20.22
N ASN A 179 -7.24 -21.06 -21.31
CA ASN A 179 -7.14 -20.50 -22.65
C ASN A 179 -8.47 -19.90 -23.13
N LEU A 180 -9.59 -20.49 -22.73
CA LEU A 180 -10.93 -20.01 -23.13
C LEU A 180 -11.38 -18.80 -22.32
N LYS A 181 -11.11 -18.76 -21.02
CA LYS A 181 -11.75 -17.82 -20.07
C LYS A 181 -10.88 -16.64 -19.64
N ASN A 182 -9.64 -16.53 -20.12
CA ASN A 182 -8.73 -15.48 -19.67
C ASN A 182 -8.35 -14.42 -20.74
N PRO A 183 -9.27 -13.93 -21.58
CA PRO A 183 -8.95 -12.94 -22.62
C PRO A 183 -8.50 -11.59 -22.02
N TYR A 184 -9.04 -11.18 -20.87
CA TYR A 184 -8.64 -9.96 -20.21
C TYR A 184 -7.20 -10.05 -19.69
N LEU A 185 -6.82 -11.16 -19.07
CA LEU A 185 -5.45 -11.39 -18.62
C LEU A 185 -4.48 -11.39 -19.80
N ALA A 186 -4.83 -12.05 -20.91
CA ALA A 186 -4.01 -12.03 -22.12
C ALA A 186 -3.83 -10.60 -22.67
N ALA A 187 -4.90 -9.81 -22.76
CA ALA A 187 -4.83 -8.42 -23.18
C ALA A 187 -3.94 -7.58 -22.25
N LYS A 188 -4.05 -7.79 -20.93
CA LYS A 188 -3.22 -7.11 -19.94
C LYS A 188 -1.74 -7.45 -20.10
N LEU A 189 -1.41 -8.72 -20.31
CA LEU A 189 -0.04 -9.15 -20.57
C LEU A 189 0.49 -8.54 -21.86
N ILE A 190 -0.27 -8.55 -22.94
CA ILE A 190 0.13 -7.95 -24.22
C ILE A 190 0.49 -6.47 -24.02
N THR A 191 -0.32 -5.69 -23.31
CA THR A 191 0.00 -4.27 -23.03
C THR A 191 1.31 -4.12 -22.28
N ILE A 192 1.56 -4.95 -21.26
CA ILE A 192 2.82 -4.92 -20.50
C ILE A 192 4.02 -5.20 -21.41
N PHE A 193 3.94 -6.20 -22.29
CA PHE A 193 5.03 -6.58 -23.19
C PHE A 193 5.33 -5.54 -24.26
N VAL A 194 4.32 -4.78 -24.67
CA VAL A 194 4.47 -3.71 -25.66
C VAL A 194 5.05 -2.44 -25.02
N GLU A 195 4.59 -2.12 -23.81
CA GLU A 195 4.90 -0.85 -23.16
C GLU A 195 6.18 -0.89 -22.30
N HIS A 196 6.60 -2.09 -21.85
CA HIS A 196 7.71 -2.24 -20.90
C HIS A 196 8.73 -3.29 -21.34
N PRO A 197 10.01 -3.11 -21.01
CA PRO A 197 10.97 -4.20 -21.04
C PRO A 197 10.57 -5.30 -20.05
N VAL A 198 10.60 -6.55 -20.53
CA VAL A 198 10.28 -7.76 -19.74
C VAL A 198 11.48 -8.69 -19.74
N VAL A 199 11.99 -8.96 -18.54
CA VAL A 199 13.13 -9.87 -18.33
C VAL A 199 12.60 -11.24 -17.93
N PHE A 200 12.80 -12.24 -18.77
CA PHE A 200 12.40 -13.63 -18.54
C PHE A 200 13.48 -14.35 -17.73
N LEU A 201 13.10 -14.88 -16.57
CA LEU A 201 13.96 -15.59 -15.64
C LEU A 201 13.40 -16.99 -15.38
N GLY A 202 14.21 -18.03 -15.56
CA GLY A 202 13.81 -19.41 -15.25
C GLY A 202 12.85 -20.05 -16.25
N TYR A 203 12.79 -19.54 -17.47
CA TYR A 203 12.11 -20.16 -18.61
C TYR A 203 13.08 -20.68 -19.66
N SER A 204 12.66 -21.70 -20.40
CA SER A 204 13.25 -22.08 -21.67
C SER A 204 12.54 -21.37 -22.82
N LEU A 205 13.27 -21.02 -23.87
CA LEU A 205 12.67 -20.51 -25.11
C LEU A 205 11.72 -21.52 -25.79
N SER A 206 11.84 -22.81 -25.44
CA SER A 206 10.94 -23.88 -25.88
C SER A 206 9.71 -24.08 -24.97
N ASP A 207 9.53 -23.26 -23.94
CA ASP A 207 8.36 -23.37 -23.05
C ASP A 207 7.09 -23.00 -23.81
N LYS A 208 6.11 -23.91 -23.81
CA LYS A 208 4.87 -23.74 -24.56
C LYS A 208 4.07 -22.53 -24.08
N ASN A 209 4.06 -22.24 -22.77
CA ASN A 209 3.32 -21.08 -22.26
C ASN A 209 3.91 -19.77 -22.79
N ILE A 210 5.24 -19.69 -22.91
CA ILE A 210 5.93 -18.53 -23.50
C ILE A 210 5.66 -18.47 -24.99
N SER A 211 5.72 -19.60 -25.69
CA SER A 211 5.45 -19.69 -27.12
C SER A 211 4.02 -19.20 -27.45
N ASP A 212 3.01 -19.72 -26.74
CA ASP A 212 1.61 -19.33 -26.93
C ASP A 212 1.39 -17.83 -26.65
N LEU A 213 2.04 -17.27 -25.63
CA LEU A 213 1.97 -15.85 -25.28
C LEU A 213 2.61 -14.99 -26.36
N LEU A 214 3.82 -15.33 -26.80
CA LEU A 214 4.54 -14.58 -27.84
C LEU A 214 3.82 -14.67 -29.19
N SER A 215 3.19 -15.81 -29.51
CA SER A 215 2.32 -15.96 -30.68
C SER A 215 1.13 -14.99 -30.62
N ALA A 216 0.43 -14.92 -29.48
CA ALA A 216 -0.69 -13.98 -29.31
C ALA A 216 -0.23 -12.51 -29.45
N ILE A 217 0.94 -12.16 -28.90
CA ILE A 217 1.53 -10.83 -29.04
C ILE A 217 1.83 -10.51 -30.51
N SER A 218 2.43 -11.47 -31.24
CA SER A 218 2.79 -11.28 -32.64
C SER A 218 1.58 -11.04 -33.55
N VAL A 219 0.48 -11.72 -33.26
CA VAL A 219 -0.81 -11.53 -33.97
C VAL A 219 -1.39 -10.14 -33.68
N CYS A 220 -1.31 -9.67 -32.43
CA CYS A 220 -1.86 -8.36 -32.05
C CYS A 220 -1.07 -7.18 -32.63
N ILE A 221 0.26 -7.29 -32.68
CA ILE A 221 1.16 -6.20 -33.11
C ILE A 221 1.27 -6.12 -34.63
N GLY A 222 1.14 -7.25 -35.31
CA GLY A 222 1.39 -7.39 -36.75
C GLY A 222 2.88 -7.53 -37.07
N SER A 223 3.19 -8.27 -38.15
CA SER A 223 4.56 -8.65 -38.50
C SER A 223 5.46 -7.43 -38.80
N GLU A 224 4.89 -6.34 -39.28
CA GLU A 224 5.61 -5.10 -39.63
C GLU A 224 6.14 -4.39 -38.36
N ASN A 225 5.53 -4.57 -37.20
CA ASN A 225 5.91 -3.88 -35.99
C ASN A 225 6.71 -4.74 -34.99
N LEU A 226 6.90 -6.02 -35.26
CA LEU A 226 7.62 -6.95 -34.36
C LEU A 226 9.07 -6.50 -34.05
N HIS A 227 9.71 -5.76 -34.95
CA HIS A 227 11.05 -5.23 -34.71
C HIS A 227 11.13 -4.29 -33.50
N GLN A 228 10.00 -3.67 -33.09
CA GLN A 228 9.91 -2.78 -31.93
C GLN A 228 10.02 -3.56 -30.60
N LEU A 229 9.72 -4.86 -30.59
CA LEU A 229 9.82 -5.71 -29.41
C LEU A 229 11.26 -6.08 -29.02
N ARG A 230 12.26 -5.82 -29.86
CA ARG A 230 13.65 -6.22 -29.63
C ARG A 230 14.17 -5.84 -28.23
N ASN A 231 13.91 -4.59 -27.81
CA ASN A 231 14.38 -4.07 -26.53
C ASN A 231 13.44 -4.43 -25.36
N ASN A 232 12.27 -5.00 -25.66
CA ASN A 232 11.27 -5.34 -24.64
C ASN A 232 11.34 -6.81 -24.23
N LEU A 233 11.90 -7.71 -25.04
CA LEU A 233 11.96 -9.13 -24.75
C LEU A 233 13.39 -9.56 -24.45
N ILE A 234 13.71 -9.69 -23.15
CA ILE A 234 15.04 -10.03 -22.67
C ILE A 234 14.97 -11.39 -21.97
N PHE A 235 15.62 -12.40 -22.56
CA PHE A 235 15.67 -13.77 -22.01
C PHE A 235 17.00 -14.04 -21.32
N VAL A 236 16.94 -14.44 -20.06
CA VAL A 236 18.11 -14.91 -19.30
C VAL A 236 18.09 -16.44 -19.29
N GLN A 237 19.02 -17.03 -20.01
CA GLN A 237 19.23 -18.46 -20.06
C GLN A 237 20.41 -18.85 -19.17
N ARG A 238 20.14 -19.74 -18.21
CA ARG A 238 21.22 -20.32 -17.40
C ARG A 238 22.08 -21.22 -18.26
N GLU A 239 23.38 -20.98 -18.25
CA GLU A 239 24.40 -21.84 -18.92
C GLU A 239 25.51 -22.08 -17.94
N GLU A 240 25.63 -23.33 -17.48
CA GLU A 240 26.58 -23.73 -16.44
C GLU A 240 28.03 -23.45 -16.88
N GLY A 241 28.82 -22.85 -15.98
CA GLY A 241 30.21 -22.52 -16.19
C GLY A 241 30.46 -21.22 -16.97
N ILE A 242 29.42 -20.45 -17.28
CA ILE A 242 29.56 -19.12 -17.85
C ILE A 242 29.20 -18.09 -16.78
N ASP A 243 30.22 -17.61 -16.07
CA ASP A 243 30.04 -16.62 -14.99
C ASP A 243 29.89 -15.18 -15.56
N GLU A 244 30.61 -14.85 -16.65
CA GLU A 244 30.45 -13.55 -17.33
C GLU A 244 29.28 -13.59 -18.31
N PRO A 245 28.26 -12.70 -18.15
CA PRO A 245 27.11 -12.68 -19.04
C PRO A 245 27.48 -12.41 -20.48
N THR A 246 27.01 -13.25 -21.39
CA THR A 246 27.11 -13.01 -22.84
C THR A 246 25.79 -12.54 -23.39
N VAL A 247 25.77 -11.38 -24.05
CA VAL A 247 24.56 -10.75 -24.60
C VAL A 247 24.57 -10.90 -26.12
N SER A 248 23.46 -11.37 -26.67
CA SER A 248 23.28 -11.51 -28.12
C SER A 248 21.86 -11.16 -28.55
N ASP A 249 21.75 -10.39 -29.63
CA ASP A 249 20.49 -10.20 -30.31
C ASP A 249 20.22 -11.39 -31.23
N THR A 250 19.05 -11.99 -31.08
CA THR A 250 18.67 -13.18 -31.84
C THR A 250 17.18 -13.17 -32.17
N TYR A 251 16.70 -14.23 -32.78
CA TYR A 251 15.28 -14.41 -33.10
C TYR A 251 14.80 -15.76 -32.57
N THR A 252 13.60 -15.77 -32.02
CA THR A 252 12.87 -17.01 -31.77
C THR A 252 11.82 -17.20 -32.87
N ALA A 253 11.63 -18.44 -33.34
CA ALA A 253 10.64 -18.77 -34.37
C ALA A 253 9.42 -19.41 -33.69
N ILE A 254 8.26 -18.77 -33.82
CA ILE A 254 6.99 -19.24 -33.26
C ILE A 254 5.93 -19.18 -34.35
N ASP A 255 5.28 -20.30 -34.62
CA ASP A 255 4.24 -20.44 -35.67
C ASP A 255 4.66 -19.83 -37.03
N GLY A 256 5.93 -19.97 -37.40
CA GLY A 256 6.50 -19.45 -38.63
C GLY A 256 6.84 -17.93 -38.61
N VAL A 257 6.61 -17.25 -37.49
CA VAL A 257 6.94 -15.83 -37.30
C VAL A 257 8.26 -15.74 -36.54
N GLN A 258 9.17 -14.86 -36.99
CA GLN A 258 10.42 -14.56 -36.30
C GLN A 258 10.24 -13.36 -35.37
N ILE A 259 10.38 -13.59 -34.07
CA ILE A 259 10.26 -12.56 -33.03
C ILE A 259 11.66 -12.20 -32.54
N PRO A 260 12.09 -10.92 -32.62
CA PRO A 260 13.39 -10.51 -32.13
C PRO A 260 13.42 -10.52 -30.59
N ILE A 261 14.52 -11.04 -30.03
CA ILE A 261 14.77 -11.09 -28.59
C ILE A 261 16.22 -10.75 -28.29
N THR A 262 16.47 -10.22 -27.10
CA THR A 262 17.81 -10.15 -26.53
C THR A 262 18.02 -11.38 -25.63
N LEU A 263 19.02 -12.17 -25.94
CA LEU A 263 19.38 -13.39 -25.18
C LEU A 263 20.64 -13.13 -24.35
N ILE A 264 20.53 -13.34 -23.03
CA ILE A 264 21.64 -13.26 -22.09
C ILE A 264 21.91 -14.68 -21.57
N ARG A 265 23.16 -15.15 -21.70
CA ARG A 265 23.57 -16.46 -21.16
C ARG A 265 24.56 -16.26 -20.03
N THR A 266 24.29 -16.87 -18.90
CA THR A 266 25.15 -16.82 -17.71
C THR A 266 24.71 -17.87 -16.68
N ASP A 267 25.62 -18.31 -15.81
CA ASP A 267 25.28 -19.05 -14.59
C ASP A 267 25.15 -18.12 -13.35
N ASP A 268 25.84 -16.97 -13.37
CA ASP A 268 25.72 -15.95 -12.34
C ASP A 268 24.67 -14.90 -12.74
N PHE A 269 23.62 -14.75 -11.91
CA PHE A 269 22.55 -13.78 -12.15
C PHE A 269 22.78 -12.43 -11.44
N LEU A 270 23.83 -12.32 -10.61
CA LEU A 270 24.14 -11.09 -9.91
C LEU A 270 24.33 -9.91 -10.84
N PRO A 271 25.12 -9.98 -11.95
CA PRO A 271 25.29 -8.87 -12.87
C PRO A 271 23.98 -8.43 -13.57
N ILE A 272 23.03 -9.39 -13.74
CA ILE A 272 21.71 -9.07 -14.31
C ILE A 272 20.92 -8.19 -13.35
N TYR A 273 20.91 -8.56 -12.05
CA TYR A 273 20.19 -7.80 -11.04
C TYR A 273 20.84 -6.44 -10.76
N GLU A 274 22.16 -6.36 -10.79
CA GLU A 274 22.90 -5.10 -10.71
C GLU A 274 22.53 -4.16 -11.85
N ALA A 275 22.49 -4.65 -13.10
CA ALA A 275 22.08 -3.86 -14.26
C ALA A 275 20.62 -3.38 -14.18
N ILE A 276 19.72 -4.18 -13.58
CA ILE A 276 18.34 -3.76 -13.34
C ILE A 276 18.30 -2.68 -12.24
N ASP A 277 19.08 -2.82 -11.17
CA ASP A 277 19.13 -1.89 -10.05
C ASP A 277 19.78 -0.54 -10.41
N GLU A 278 20.75 -0.54 -11.32
CA GLU A 278 21.36 0.70 -11.83
C GLU A 278 20.35 1.64 -12.50
N ASN A 279 19.25 1.10 -13.01
CA ASN A 279 18.15 1.88 -13.57
C ASN A 279 17.29 2.49 -12.45
N LYS A 280 17.91 3.31 -11.60
CA LYS A 280 17.31 3.91 -10.42
C LYS A 280 16.15 4.82 -10.79
N ARG A 281 14.99 4.51 -10.29
CA ARG A 281 13.85 5.43 -10.31
C ARG A 281 13.99 6.43 -9.18
N LYS A 282 13.61 7.68 -9.45
CA LYS A 282 13.51 8.73 -8.40
C LYS A 282 12.52 8.35 -7.31
N ILE A 283 11.48 7.59 -7.66
CA ILE A 283 10.44 7.15 -6.73
C ILE A 283 10.30 5.62 -6.81
N PRO A 284 10.43 4.88 -5.69
CA PRO A 284 10.18 3.44 -5.66
C PRO A 284 8.80 3.06 -6.20
N ALA A 285 8.71 1.95 -6.93
CA ALA A 285 7.46 1.49 -7.57
C ALA A 285 6.30 1.36 -6.56
N ARG A 286 6.56 0.87 -5.35
CA ARG A 286 5.57 0.75 -4.26
C ARG A 286 4.96 2.10 -3.87
N ILE A 287 5.80 3.16 -3.75
CA ILE A 287 5.34 4.50 -3.40
C ILE A 287 4.53 5.09 -4.54
N LEU A 288 5.01 4.94 -5.78
CA LEU A 288 4.32 5.42 -6.96
C LEU A 288 2.94 4.75 -7.12
N ARG A 289 2.86 3.44 -6.87
CA ARG A 289 1.59 2.71 -6.86
C ARG A 289 0.63 3.26 -5.83
N TYR A 290 1.08 3.43 -4.60
CA TYR A 290 0.27 3.98 -3.51
C TYR A 290 -0.27 5.37 -3.85
N CYS A 291 0.59 6.27 -4.37
CA CYS A 291 0.18 7.60 -4.82
C CYS A 291 -0.89 7.53 -5.90
N LYS A 292 -0.70 6.66 -6.90
CA LYS A 292 -1.64 6.50 -8.03
C LYS A 292 -2.98 5.95 -7.56
N GLU A 293 -3.00 5.00 -6.61
CA GLU A 293 -4.20 4.42 -6.03
C GLU A 293 -4.98 5.44 -5.19
N GLU A 294 -4.29 6.24 -4.36
CA GLU A 294 -4.91 7.30 -3.56
C GLU A 294 -5.46 8.44 -4.43
N LEU A 295 -4.74 8.85 -5.48
CA LEU A 295 -5.24 9.83 -6.45
C LEU A 295 -6.50 9.33 -7.17
N TYR A 296 -6.51 8.08 -7.59
CA TYR A 296 -7.67 7.46 -8.25
C TYR A 296 -8.89 7.40 -7.32
N ASN A 297 -8.68 6.98 -6.07
CA ASN A 297 -9.73 6.93 -5.06
C ASN A 297 -10.30 8.32 -4.75
N LEU A 298 -9.43 9.34 -4.71
CA LEU A 298 -9.86 10.72 -4.50
C LEU A 298 -10.75 11.23 -5.64
N VAL A 299 -10.39 10.95 -6.89
CA VAL A 299 -11.17 11.37 -8.07
C VAL A 299 -12.53 10.68 -8.13
N GLN A 300 -12.62 9.43 -7.65
CA GLN A 300 -13.88 8.68 -7.61
C GLN A 300 -14.76 8.98 -6.40
N SER A 301 -14.22 9.56 -5.34
CA SER A 301 -14.97 9.86 -4.12
C SER A 301 -15.83 11.11 -4.30
N ASN A 302 -17.12 10.99 -4.03
CA ASN A 302 -18.04 12.14 -4.01
C ASN A 302 -17.84 13.04 -2.76
N GLU A 303 -17.20 12.50 -1.71
CA GLU A 303 -16.83 13.20 -0.48
C GLU A 303 -15.39 12.84 -0.11
N PRO A 304 -14.38 13.55 -0.64
CA PRO A 304 -13.00 13.26 -0.31
C PRO A 304 -12.71 13.58 1.17
N GLU A 305 -12.53 12.57 1.99
CA GLU A 305 -12.11 12.73 3.40
C GLU A 305 -10.67 13.26 3.53
N LYS A 306 -9.90 13.24 2.44
CA LYS A 306 -8.48 13.61 2.41
C LYS A 306 -8.23 14.72 1.40
N LYS A 307 -7.42 15.71 1.78
CA LYS A 307 -6.99 16.79 0.89
C LYS A 307 -5.67 16.41 0.25
N ILE A 308 -5.60 16.45 -1.08
CA ILE A 308 -4.34 16.39 -1.83
C ILE A 308 -3.91 17.81 -2.14
N TYR A 309 -2.65 18.13 -1.84
CA TYR A 309 -2.02 19.37 -2.25
C TYR A 309 -1.31 19.13 -3.58
N VAL A 310 -1.73 19.83 -4.60
CA VAL A 310 -1.07 19.80 -5.92
C VAL A 310 -0.16 21.03 -6.00
N VAL A 311 1.12 20.77 -6.20
CA VAL A 311 2.14 21.81 -6.45
C VAL A 311 2.36 21.88 -7.95
N ASP A 312 2.53 23.09 -8.48
CA ASP A 312 2.79 23.29 -9.90
C ASP A 312 4.13 22.68 -10.29
N ILE A 313 4.14 21.93 -11.39
CA ILE A 313 5.33 21.22 -11.87
C ILE A 313 6.46 22.20 -12.25
N ASP A 314 6.11 23.42 -12.69
CA ASP A 314 7.05 24.48 -13.05
C ASP A 314 7.78 25.07 -11.82
N GLU A 315 7.25 24.90 -10.61
CA GLU A 315 7.94 25.25 -9.36
C GLU A 315 8.90 24.15 -8.91
N VAL A 316 8.62 22.89 -9.23
CA VAL A 316 9.45 21.74 -8.88
C VAL A 316 10.75 21.69 -9.70
N GLU A 317 10.73 22.12 -10.98
CA GLU A 317 11.91 22.13 -11.86
C GLU A 317 13.00 23.17 -11.45
N LYS A 318 12.68 24.12 -10.59
CA LYS A 318 13.62 25.19 -10.15
C LYS A 318 14.50 24.80 -8.97
N HIS A 319 14.26 23.65 -8.33
CA HIS A 319 15.00 23.21 -7.16
C HIS A 319 15.60 21.82 -7.39
N GLU A 320 16.93 21.71 -7.38
CA GLU A 320 17.68 20.46 -7.60
C GLU A 320 17.47 19.40 -6.49
N ASP A 321 16.79 19.73 -5.38
CA ASP A 321 16.60 18.89 -4.19
C ASP A 321 15.12 18.68 -3.82
N VAL A 322 14.22 18.46 -4.78
CA VAL A 322 12.81 18.21 -4.46
C VAL A 322 12.58 16.76 -4.08
N GLU A 323 12.39 16.47 -2.81
CA GLU A 323 11.81 15.22 -2.34
C GLU A 323 10.29 15.25 -2.50
N PHE A 324 9.75 14.31 -3.28
CA PHE A 324 8.32 14.10 -3.40
C PHE A 324 7.81 13.44 -2.11
N VAL A 325 7.15 14.19 -1.24
CA VAL A 325 6.51 13.65 -0.05
C VAL A 325 5.02 13.53 -0.30
N VAL A 326 4.55 12.33 -0.65
CA VAL A 326 3.14 12.00 -0.57
C VAL A 326 2.91 11.37 0.81
N GLY A 327 2.50 12.18 1.75
CA GLY A 327 2.19 11.73 3.10
C GLY A 327 0.68 11.57 3.29
N VAL A 328 0.24 10.33 3.47
CA VAL A 328 -1.00 10.04 4.20
C VAL A 328 -0.56 9.65 5.61
N GLY A 329 -0.54 10.64 6.50
CA GLY A 329 -0.06 10.45 7.85
C GLY A 329 1.24 11.22 8.10
N VAL A 330 1.34 11.75 9.28
CA VAL A 330 2.34 12.65 9.82
C VAL A 330 3.75 12.34 9.32
N ALA A 331 4.30 13.17 8.44
CA ALA A 331 5.71 13.17 8.14
C ALA A 331 6.44 13.95 9.25
N ALA A 332 7.19 13.24 10.10
CA ALA A 332 8.15 13.85 10.98
C ALA A 332 9.38 14.25 10.17
N ALA A 333 9.37 15.44 9.56
CA ALA A 333 10.53 16.00 8.88
C ALA A 333 11.52 16.52 9.90
N LYS A 334 12.72 15.92 9.95
CA LYS A 334 13.90 16.55 10.54
C LYS A 334 14.61 17.36 9.46
N LYS A 335 14.52 18.72 9.63
CA LYS A 335 15.40 19.76 9.06
C LYS A 335 15.44 19.98 7.55
N LYS A 336 14.56 20.81 7.05
CA LYS A 336 14.74 22.17 6.50
C LYS A 336 13.33 22.70 6.29
N GLU A 337 13.08 23.95 6.68
CA GLU A 337 11.77 24.60 6.56
C GLU A 337 11.43 24.73 5.09
N ASP A 338 10.56 23.84 4.62
CA ASP A 338 10.08 23.83 3.25
C ASP A 338 8.95 24.84 3.09
N GLU A 339 9.09 25.75 2.13
CA GLU A 339 8.04 26.69 1.72
C GLU A 339 6.71 26.00 1.41
N VAL A 340 6.74 24.75 0.96
CA VAL A 340 5.54 23.91 0.69
C VAL A 340 4.76 23.57 1.97
N GLY A 341 5.43 23.30 3.09
CA GLY A 341 4.78 23.14 4.40
C GLY A 341 4.08 24.41 4.83
N MET A 342 4.66 25.59 4.57
CA MET A 342 4.07 26.89 4.90
C MET A 342 2.77 27.14 4.14
N ILE A 343 2.65 26.76 2.86
CA ILE A 343 1.43 26.92 2.05
C ILE A 343 0.26 26.13 2.67
N GLY A 344 0.49 24.90 3.12
CA GLY A 344 -0.53 24.07 3.80
C GLY A 344 -1.06 24.73 5.07
N TYR A 345 -0.19 25.30 5.89
CA TYR A 345 -0.57 25.96 7.13
C TYR A 345 -1.30 27.30 6.91
N THR A 346 -1.08 28.00 5.81
CA THR A 346 -1.81 29.26 5.50
C THR A 346 -3.31 29.04 5.20
N GLN A 347 -3.72 27.81 4.89
CA GLN A 347 -5.13 27.48 4.65
C GLN A 347 -5.89 27.08 5.92
N ILE A 348 -5.22 26.83 7.04
CA ILE A 348 -5.89 26.48 8.31
C ILE A 348 -6.67 27.71 8.82
N LYS A 349 -7.95 27.51 9.02
CA LYS A 349 -8.86 28.55 9.53
C LYS A 349 -8.96 28.47 11.05
N ASN A 350 -9.43 29.58 11.66
CA ASN A 350 -9.68 29.62 13.10
C ASN A 350 -10.55 28.47 13.61
N LEU A 351 -11.52 28.01 12.83
CA LEU A 351 -12.41 26.92 13.22
C LEU A 351 -11.68 25.59 13.34
N ASP A 352 -10.70 25.35 12.49
CA ASP A 352 -9.90 24.11 12.52
C ASP A 352 -9.09 24.01 13.83
N LEU A 353 -8.63 25.14 14.37
CA LEU A 353 -7.91 25.20 15.66
C LEU A 353 -8.84 24.89 16.86
N PHE A 354 -10.10 25.34 16.81
CA PHE A 354 -11.08 24.98 17.84
C PHE A 354 -11.48 23.50 17.75
N GLU A 355 -11.59 22.96 16.54
CA GLU A 355 -11.87 21.54 16.35
C GLU A 355 -10.72 20.70 16.89
N ASP A 356 -9.47 21.08 16.59
CA ASP A 356 -8.28 20.39 17.10
C ASP A 356 -8.14 20.50 18.62
N LEU A 357 -8.47 21.64 19.21
CA LEU A 357 -8.51 21.80 20.66
C LEU A 357 -9.46 20.80 21.35
N LEU A 358 -10.64 20.60 20.76
CA LEU A 358 -11.72 19.83 21.40
C LEU A 358 -11.73 18.35 21.01
N ARG A 359 -11.29 17.99 19.81
CA ARG A 359 -11.28 16.58 19.33
C ARG A 359 -9.92 15.94 19.28
N ASP A 360 -8.85 16.71 19.35
CA ASP A 360 -7.45 16.26 19.27
C ASP A 360 -7.18 15.31 18.09
N ASN A 361 -7.75 15.62 16.94
CA ASN A 361 -7.80 14.73 15.77
C ASN A 361 -7.04 15.25 14.53
N LYS A 362 -6.41 16.42 14.61
CA LYS A 362 -5.71 17.02 13.47
C LYS A 362 -4.20 16.80 13.49
N HIS A 363 -3.63 16.54 14.67
CA HIS A 363 -2.20 16.30 14.88
C HIS A 363 -1.31 17.36 14.20
N TYR A 364 -1.67 18.63 14.34
CA TYR A 364 -0.91 19.73 13.75
C TYR A 364 0.47 19.86 14.39
N ASN A 365 1.47 20.23 13.59
CA ASN A 365 2.78 20.61 14.14
C ASN A 365 2.64 21.93 14.90
N ALA A 366 2.87 21.90 16.22
CA ALA A 366 2.63 23.03 17.10
C ALA A 366 3.51 24.25 16.76
N SER A 367 4.78 24.06 16.37
CA SER A 367 5.67 25.16 15.95
C SER A 367 5.10 25.86 14.72
N SER A 368 4.67 25.09 13.71
CA SER A 368 4.09 25.66 12.49
C SER A 368 2.76 26.38 12.74
N ILE A 369 1.92 25.89 13.66
CA ILE A 369 0.70 26.58 14.06
C ILE A 369 1.05 27.93 14.71
N ILE A 370 2.01 27.95 15.64
CA ILE A 370 2.43 29.15 16.38
C ILE A 370 3.03 30.20 15.43
N GLU A 371 3.91 29.80 14.53
CA GLU A 371 4.68 30.71 13.69
C GLU A 371 3.91 31.17 12.46
N ASN A 372 3.14 30.29 11.83
CA ASN A 372 2.55 30.55 10.51
C ASN A 372 1.02 30.75 10.55
N VAL A 373 0.29 30.02 11.42
CA VAL A 373 -1.17 30.05 11.42
C VAL A 373 -1.72 31.14 12.33
N ILE A 374 -1.30 31.17 13.59
CA ILE A 374 -1.85 32.10 14.58
C ILE A 374 -1.66 33.57 14.18
N PRO A 375 -0.48 34.02 13.72
CA PRO A 375 -0.30 35.41 13.29
C PRO A 375 -1.22 35.81 12.13
N ASN A 376 -1.49 34.90 11.19
CA ASN A 376 -2.31 35.14 10.01
C ASN A 376 -3.80 35.01 10.31
N ALA A 377 -4.24 33.86 10.82
CA ALA A 377 -5.62 33.57 11.17
C ALA A 377 -6.14 34.47 12.29
N GLY A 378 -5.24 34.93 13.16
CA GLY A 378 -5.53 35.80 14.28
C GLY A 378 -5.59 37.27 14.00
N LYS A 379 -5.26 37.76 12.79
CA LYS A 379 -5.27 39.20 12.47
C LYS A 379 -6.55 39.88 12.90
N HIS A 380 -7.70 39.25 12.60
CA HIS A 380 -9.05 39.78 12.83
C HIS A 380 -9.78 39.13 14.00
N SER A 381 -9.14 38.19 14.73
CA SER A 381 -9.76 37.52 15.86
C SER A 381 -8.92 37.59 17.12
N PRO A 382 -9.43 38.14 18.23
CA PRO A 382 -8.75 38.04 19.52
C PRO A 382 -8.94 36.67 20.20
N ASN A 383 -9.85 35.83 19.71
CA ASN A 383 -10.18 34.55 20.32
C ASN A 383 -9.69 33.41 19.44
N ILE A 384 -8.53 32.86 19.77
CA ILE A 384 -7.90 31.70 19.15
C ILE A 384 -7.29 30.86 20.26
N PRO A 385 -7.46 29.52 20.27
CA PRO A 385 -6.77 28.64 21.19
C PRO A 385 -5.28 28.60 20.84
N ILE A 386 -4.41 28.73 21.84
CA ILE A 386 -2.96 28.82 21.67
C ILE A 386 -2.20 28.01 22.71
N PHE A 387 -2.76 27.80 23.90
CA PHE A 387 -2.02 27.23 25.01
C PHE A 387 -1.74 25.74 24.84
N LYS A 388 -2.61 24.99 24.13
CA LYS A 388 -2.32 23.61 23.71
C LYS A 388 -1.02 23.56 22.93
N TYR A 389 -0.86 24.40 21.92
CA TYR A 389 0.33 24.42 21.07
C TYR A 389 1.57 24.96 21.78
N LEU A 390 1.43 25.97 22.65
CA LEU A 390 2.55 26.47 23.46
C LEU A 390 3.09 25.37 24.39
N LYS A 391 2.23 24.58 25.01
CA LYS A 391 2.63 23.47 25.85
C LYS A 391 3.37 22.38 25.06
N GLU A 392 2.93 22.06 23.82
CA GLU A 392 3.56 21.08 22.96
C GLU A 392 4.97 21.51 22.52
N VAL A 393 5.25 22.81 22.37
CA VAL A 393 6.60 23.31 22.11
C VAL A 393 7.41 23.59 23.37
N GLY A 394 6.93 23.16 24.56
CA GLY A 394 7.64 23.26 25.82
C GLY A 394 7.51 24.61 26.53
N ILE A 395 6.58 25.48 26.13
CA ILE A 395 6.30 26.75 26.82
C ILE A 395 5.10 26.55 27.76
N THR A 396 5.37 26.42 29.05
CA THR A 396 4.41 26.04 30.07
C THR A 396 4.06 27.14 31.06
N ASN A 397 4.79 28.25 31.03
CA ASN A 397 4.58 29.41 31.91
C ASN A 397 4.96 30.73 31.26
N LEU A 398 4.57 31.83 31.90
CA LEU A 398 4.79 33.19 31.40
C LEU A 398 6.26 33.56 31.25
N ASP A 399 7.15 33.07 32.12
CA ASP A 399 8.56 33.38 32.07
C ASP A 399 9.24 32.67 30.88
N GLU A 400 8.86 31.45 30.57
CA GLU A 400 9.32 30.76 29.37
C GLU A 400 8.81 31.45 28.12
N TYR A 401 7.54 31.89 28.10
CA TYR A 401 7.01 32.65 26.98
C TYR A 401 7.79 33.98 26.78
N LYS A 402 8.08 34.74 27.83
CA LYS A 402 8.84 35.99 27.74
C LYS A 402 10.31 35.80 27.28
N ARG A 403 10.88 34.62 27.51
CA ARG A 403 12.21 34.26 27.00
C ARG A 403 12.19 33.82 25.56
N SER A 404 11.02 33.40 25.05
CA SER A 404 10.87 33.06 23.65
C SER A 404 10.84 34.35 22.80
N SER A 405 11.17 34.21 21.51
CA SER A 405 11.09 35.31 20.52
C SER A 405 9.68 35.51 19.95
N LEU A 406 8.68 34.78 20.48
CA LEU A 406 7.32 34.76 19.94
C LEU A 406 6.60 36.08 20.20
N LYS A 407 5.89 36.61 19.21
CA LYS A 407 5.11 37.85 19.27
C LYS A 407 3.60 37.55 19.36
N LEU A 408 3.19 36.94 20.47
CA LEU A 408 1.82 36.40 20.64
C LEU A 408 1.09 37.05 21.83
N ASP A 409 1.56 38.21 22.29
CA ASP A 409 1.05 38.93 23.49
C ASP A 409 -0.45 39.14 23.45
N LYS A 410 -1.03 39.39 22.25
CA LYS A 410 -2.45 39.58 22.03
C LYS A 410 -3.32 38.41 22.55
N TRP A 411 -2.79 37.19 22.53
CA TRP A 411 -3.50 35.98 22.94
C TRP A 411 -2.99 35.42 24.27
N VAL A 412 -1.72 35.59 24.59
CA VAL A 412 -1.06 35.04 25.78
C VAL A 412 -1.29 35.94 26.99
N ILE A 413 -1.09 37.28 26.85
CA ILE A 413 -1.21 38.24 27.93
C ILE A 413 -2.67 38.71 28.03
N ARG A 414 -3.51 37.87 28.63
CA ARG A 414 -4.95 38.14 28.80
C ARG A 414 -5.37 37.88 30.24
N PHE A 415 -6.41 38.60 30.67
CA PHE A 415 -6.96 38.54 32.03
C PHE A 415 -8.40 38.06 31.97
N ASP A 416 -9.02 37.79 33.11
CA ASP A 416 -10.43 37.38 33.25
C ASP A 416 -11.41 38.22 32.43
N LYS A 417 -11.25 39.55 32.47
CA LYS A 417 -12.09 40.52 31.71
C LYS A 417 -12.07 40.29 30.20
N ASN A 418 -11.08 39.67 29.65
CA ASN A 418 -11.01 39.39 28.21
C ASN A 418 -11.95 38.26 27.77
N TYR A 419 -12.23 37.31 28.69
CA TYR A 419 -13.13 36.19 28.45
C TYR A 419 -14.56 36.47 28.87
N GLN A 420 -14.74 37.25 29.94
CA GLN A 420 -16.02 37.63 30.51
C GLN A 420 -16.74 38.71 29.65
N CYS A 421 -18.05 38.68 29.66
CA CYS A 421 -18.89 39.75 29.05
C CYS A 421 -19.47 40.62 30.16
N SER A 422 -18.88 41.80 30.36
CA SER A 422 -19.22 42.72 31.48
C SER A 422 -20.69 43.09 31.51
N ASN A 423 -21.38 43.18 30.35
CA ASN A 423 -22.81 43.51 30.25
C ASN A 423 -23.70 42.48 30.98
N TYR A 424 -23.24 41.24 31.09
CA TYR A 424 -23.99 40.16 31.73
C TYR A 424 -23.57 39.90 33.19
N PHE A 425 -22.60 40.63 33.74
CA PHE A 425 -22.11 40.45 35.09
C PHE A 425 -23.22 40.58 36.14
N ARG A 426 -24.05 41.63 36.07
CA ARG A 426 -25.17 41.79 37.02
C ARG A 426 -26.18 40.63 36.95
N SER A 427 -26.44 40.13 35.76
CA SER A 427 -27.33 39.00 35.55
C SER A 427 -26.74 37.71 36.11
N TYR A 428 -25.43 37.49 35.89
CA TYR A 428 -24.70 36.38 36.49
C TYR A 428 -24.75 36.41 38.03
N VAL A 429 -24.41 37.53 38.65
CA VAL A 429 -24.44 37.69 40.08
C VAL A 429 -25.83 37.38 40.65
N ARG A 430 -26.89 37.84 40.04
CA ARG A 430 -28.24 37.60 40.48
C ARG A 430 -28.70 36.15 40.37
N LYS A 431 -28.29 35.46 39.27
CA LYS A 431 -28.81 34.11 38.94
C LYS A 431 -27.87 32.98 39.38
N PHE A 432 -26.57 33.17 39.29
CA PHE A 432 -25.59 32.09 39.32
C PHE A 432 -24.39 32.30 40.27
N LYS A 433 -24.33 33.42 41.02
CA LYS A 433 -23.27 33.65 42.00
C LYS A 433 -23.21 32.50 43.02
N GLY A 434 -22.04 31.84 43.15
CA GLY A 434 -21.83 30.71 44.05
C GLY A 434 -22.36 29.37 43.52
N LYS A 435 -22.80 29.30 42.28
CA LYS A 435 -23.13 28.05 41.56
C LYS A 435 -21.94 27.57 40.76
N ASP A 436 -21.85 26.25 40.57
CA ASP A 436 -20.83 25.59 39.75
C ASP A 436 -21.18 25.55 38.28
N ALA A 437 -20.26 25.04 37.46
CA ALA A 437 -20.42 24.96 35.99
C ALA A 437 -21.60 24.07 35.60
N LYS A 438 -21.77 22.93 36.26
CA LYS A 438 -22.84 21.98 35.98
C LYS A 438 -24.22 22.59 36.23
N TYR A 439 -24.38 23.29 37.34
CA TYR A 439 -25.65 23.99 37.62
C TYR A 439 -25.99 25.05 36.57
N ILE A 440 -24.97 25.83 36.12
CA ILE A 440 -25.19 26.85 35.09
C ILE A 440 -25.66 26.20 33.79
N ILE A 441 -25.01 25.11 33.38
CA ILE A 441 -25.33 24.41 32.13
C ILE A 441 -26.77 23.85 32.16
N GLU A 442 -27.17 23.26 33.31
CA GLU A 442 -28.47 22.61 33.48
C GLU A 442 -29.64 23.65 33.56
N HIS A 443 -29.36 24.90 33.96
CA HIS A 443 -30.41 25.87 34.25
C HIS A 443 -30.49 27.04 33.29
N CYS A 444 -29.81 26.95 32.12
CA CYS A 444 -29.96 27.95 31.08
C CYS A 444 -29.70 27.36 29.69
N THR A 445 -30.01 28.13 28.63
CA THR A 445 -29.71 27.69 27.26
C THR A 445 -28.20 27.61 27.03
N PRO A 446 -27.73 26.80 26.09
CA PRO A 446 -26.29 26.69 25.78
C PRO A 446 -25.63 28.03 25.48
N GLU A 447 -26.31 28.93 24.78
CA GLU A 447 -25.83 30.28 24.46
C GLU A 447 -25.63 31.11 25.76
N SER A 448 -26.58 31.03 26.68
CA SER A 448 -26.50 31.70 27.99
C SER A 448 -25.39 31.07 28.84
N ALA A 449 -25.25 29.75 28.83
CA ALA A 449 -24.16 29.06 29.53
C ALA A 449 -22.77 29.49 29.03
N ALA A 450 -22.58 29.59 27.70
CA ALA A 450 -21.32 30.08 27.11
C ALA A 450 -20.97 31.52 27.55
N ILE A 451 -21.98 32.36 27.86
CA ILE A 451 -21.80 33.73 28.40
C ILE A 451 -21.46 33.71 29.89
N TYR A 452 -22.09 32.83 30.68
CA TYR A 452 -21.96 32.86 32.15
C TYR A 452 -20.78 32.03 32.70
N LEU A 453 -20.41 30.93 32.08
CA LEU A 453 -19.31 30.07 32.52
C LEU A 453 -17.98 30.81 32.70
N PRO A 454 -17.57 31.78 31.84
CA PRO A 454 -16.33 32.52 32.03
C PRO A 454 -16.27 33.34 33.33
N PHE A 455 -17.40 33.62 34.00
CA PHE A 455 -17.37 34.29 35.30
C PHE A 455 -16.92 33.41 36.46
N LEU A 456 -16.88 32.09 36.28
CA LEU A 456 -16.29 31.13 37.26
C LEU A 456 -14.78 31.23 37.29
N TRP A 457 -14.13 31.66 36.22
CA TRP A 457 -12.69 31.81 36.04
C TRP A 457 -11.91 30.54 36.43
N ASP A 458 -11.04 30.66 37.46
CA ASP A 458 -10.22 29.56 37.98
C ASP A 458 -11.00 28.42 38.67
N LYS A 459 -12.28 28.66 38.95
CA LYS A 459 -13.19 27.68 39.57
C LYS A 459 -14.04 26.89 38.57
N ILE A 460 -13.80 27.10 37.29
CA ILE A 460 -14.51 26.37 36.26
C ILE A 460 -14.07 24.91 36.24
N ASP A 461 -15.01 24.00 36.21
CA ASP A 461 -14.73 22.58 36.06
C ASP A 461 -14.33 22.28 34.59
N HIS A 462 -13.14 21.71 34.41
CA HIS A 462 -12.55 21.49 33.09
C HIS A 462 -13.30 20.39 32.31
N ASP A 463 -13.66 19.30 32.98
CA ASP A 463 -14.29 18.15 32.30
C ASP A 463 -15.72 18.48 31.93
N VAL A 464 -16.47 19.11 32.81
CA VAL A 464 -17.84 19.58 32.53
C VAL A 464 -17.84 20.64 31.40
N THR A 465 -16.85 21.52 31.40
CA THR A 465 -16.72 22.56 30.34
C THR A 465 -16.32 21.95 29.01
N TYR A 466 -15.46 20.93 29.02
CA TYR A 466 -15.07 20.19 27.83
C TYR A 466 -16.26 19.50 27.17
N GLU A 467 -16.99 18.70 27.93
CA GLU A 467 -18.19 18.00 27.44
C GLU A 467 -19.23 18.97 26.89
N PHE A 468 -19.43 20.10 27.58
CA PHE A 468 -20.33 21.16 27.10
C PHE A 468 -19.86 21.76 25.77
N LEU A 469 -18.57 22.09 25.63
CA LEU A 469 -18.01 22.64 24.41
C LEU A 469 -18.06 21.63 23.27
N LEU A 470 -17.73 20.37 23.52
CA LEU A 470 -17.75 19.29 22.54
C LEU A 470 -19.19 19.04 22.03
N GLY A 471 -20.16 19.01 22.92
CA GLY A 471 -21.58 18.86 22.56
C GLY A 471 -22.17 20.06 21.81
N ASN A 472 -21.50 21.22 21.80
CA ASN A 472 -21.94 22.44 21.12
C ASN A 472 -20.88 22.97 20.13
N ILE A 473 -20.01 22.12 19.60
CA ILE A 473 -18.88 22.53 18.77
C ILE A 473 -19.31 23.26 17.49
N GLU A 474 -20.43 22.90 16.91
CA GLU A 474 -21.03 23.55 15.75
C GLU A 474 -21.35 25.04 15.98
N LYS A 475 -21.67 25.42 17.25
CA LYS A 475 -22.00 26.79 17.63
C LYS A 475 -20.77 27.73 17.71
N ILE A 476 -19.56 27.17 17.59
CA ILE A 476 -18.33 27.94 17.45
C ILE A 476 -18.25 28.62 16.07
N ASN A 477 -18.94 28.05 15.07
CA ASN A 477 -19.00 28.61 13.73
C ASN A 477 -20.01 29.81 13.70
N PRO A 478 -19.58 31.02 13.24
CA PRO A 478 -20.47 32.16 13.09
C PRO A 478 -21.63 31.93 12.14
N ASP A 479 -21.48 31.04 11.15
CA ASP A 479 -22.55 30.73 10.20
C ASP A 479 -23.70 29.95 10.87
N ASN A 480 -23.40 29.22 11.94
CA ASN A 480 -24.35 28.37 12.67
C ASN A 480 -24.93 29.07 13.92
N SER A 481 -24.27 30.11 14.45
CA SER A 481 -24.70 30.77 15.67
C SER A 481 -24.26 32.21 15.76
N SER A 482 -25.21 33.13 16.04
CA SER A 482 -24.94 34.53 16.40
C SER A 482 -24.16 34.66 17.73
N TYR A 483 -24.12 33.63 18.54
CA TYR A 483 -23.38 33.55 19.81
C TYR A 483 -21.98 32.92 19.68
N ALA A 484 -21.51 32.64 18.49
CA ALA A 484 -20.20 31.98 18.22
C ALA A 484 -19.02 32.65 18.96
N THR A 485 -19.05 33.99 19.12
CA THR A 485 -17.99 34.72 19.84
C THR A 485 -17.90 34.30 21.31
N TYR A 486 -19.01 33.98 21.97
CA TYR A 486 -19.02 33.55 23.38
C TYR A 486 -18.51 32.10 23.52
N PHE A 487 -18.89 31.24 22.60
CA PHE A 487 -18.33 29.87 22.55
C PHE A 487 -16.82 29.88 22.29
N LYS A 488 -16.33 30.75 21.36
CA LYS A 488 -14.88 30.93 21.14
C LYS A 488 -14.16 31.46 22.39
N LYS A 489 -14.76 32.40 23.12
CA LYS A 489 -14.17 32.91 24.37
C LYS A 489 -14.08 31.83 25.43
N LEU A 490 -15.12 31.04 25.61
CA LEU A 490 -15.16 29.94 26.56
C LEU A 490 -14.14 28.85 26.19
N ALA A 491 -14.03 28.48 24.90
CA ALA A 491 -13.04 27.52 24.44
C ALA A 491 -11.59 28.02 24.63
N CYS A 492 -11.32 29.31 24.38
CA CYS A 492 -10.01 29.88 24.68
C CYS A 492 -9.71 29.97 26.19
N LEU A 493 -10.71 30.14 27.05
CA LEU A 493 -10.55 30.06 28.50
C LEU A 493 -10.23 28.61 28.91
N TYR A 494 -10.96 27.65 28.39
CA TYR A 494 -10.71 26.22 28.60
C TYR A 494 -9.30 25.83 28.17
N ASP A 495 -8.85 26.25 26.97
CA ASP A 495 -7.48 26.02 26.46
C ASP A 495 -6.43 26.54 27.43
N ARG A 496 -6.62 27.76 27.92
CA ARG A 496 -5.72 28.39 28.88
C ARG A 496 -5.63 27.66 30.22
N LEU A 497 -6.78 27.28 30.77
CA LEU A 497 -6.84 26.61 32.09
C LEU A 497 -6.32 25.18 32.04
N LYS A 498 -6.52 24.48 30.94
CA LYS A 498 -6.10 23.08 30.78
C LYS A 498 -4.64 22.95 30.36
N TYR A 499 -4.17 23.79 29.46
CA TYR A 499 -2.85 23.63 28.83
C TYR A 499 -1.86 24.75 29.18
N GLY A 500 -2.32 25.88 29.67
CA GLY A 500 -1.52 27.05 29.92
C GLY A 500 -1.39 27.43 31.40
N TRP A 501 -1.41 28.71 31.65
CA TRP A 501 -1.23 29.35 32.96
C TRP A 501 -2.16 30.55 33.13
N LEU A 502 -2.43 30.92 34.38
CA LEU A 502 -3.23 32.07 34.77
C LEU A 502 -2.40 33.37 34.89
#